data_1f890d3764904b07d8adc74d27d8b460
#
_entry.id   1f890d3764904b07d8adc74d27d8b460
#
_cell.length_a   1.000
_cell.length_b   1.000
_cell.length_c   1.000
_cell.angle_alpha   90.00
_cell.angle_beta   90.00
_cell.angle_gamma   90.00
#
_symmetry.space_group_name_H-M   'P 1'
#
loop_
_entity.id
_entity.type
_entity.pdbx_description
1 polymer ?
#
loop_
_entity_poly.entity_id
_entity_poly.type
_entity_poly.pdbx_seq_one_letter_code
_entity_poly.pdbx_strand_id
1 'polypeptide(L)'
;LVAVTVSIYNSLADSILCDSLDNPEVQKIINSRETASSRVQSAAAAIAQMLLALHEFGLGSVWMTGPVQAKEEIEKILGVPEDQDFIALIPLGYSAEEPKISNHKSIEELITFLR
;
A
#
# COMPACT_ATOMS: atom_id res chain seq x y z
N LEU A 1 -13.18 2.22 11.15
CA LEU A 1 -12.66 1.70 9.90
C LEU A 1 -12.17 2.84 9.02
N VAL A 2 -10.96 2.72 8.51
CA VAL A 2 -10.38 3.68 7.55
C VAL A 2 -10.14 2.95 6.23
N ALA A 3 -10.63 3.51 5.13
CA ALA A 3 -10.27 3.09 3.78
C ALA A 3 -9.15 4.01 3.28
N VAL A 4 -8.10 3.42 2.73
CA VAL A 4 -6.96 4.16 2.20
C VAL A 4 -7.00 4.11 0.68
N THR A 5 -6.95 5.29 0.07
CA THR A 5 -6.92 5.47 -1.37
C THR A 5 -5.68 6.24 -1.79
N VAL A 6 -5.27 6.10 -3.04
CA VAL A 6 -4.18 6.87 -3.65
C VAL A 6 -4.66 7.51 -4.94
N SER A 7 -4.26 8.75 -5.19
CA SER A 7 -4.58 9.41 -6.45
C SER A 7 -3.87 8.73 -7.63
N ILE A 8 -4.60 8.57 -8.72
CA ILE A 8 -4.06 8.14 -10.00
C ILE A 8 -3.47 9.38 -10.66
N TYR A 9 -2.18 9.37 -10.94
CA TYR A 9 -1.54 10.42 -11.72
C TYR A 9 -0.56 9.82 -12.72
N ASN A 10 -0.45 10.44 -13.87
CA ASN A 10 0.55 10.11 -14.87
C ASN A 10 1.75 11.05 -14.71
N SER A 11 2.92 10.49 -14.46
CA SER A 11 4.15 11.28 -14.49
C SER A 11 4.57 11.58 -15.93
N LEU A 12 5.46 12.57 -16.12
CA LEU A 12 6.07 12.82 -17.43
C LEU A 12 6.70 11.54 -18.02
N ALA A 13 7.31 10.70 -17.18
CA ALA A 13 7.87 9.44 -17.60
C ALA A 13 6.79 8.46 -18.11
N ASP A 14 5.61 8.44 -17.49
CA ASP A 14 4.50 7.61 -17.97
C ASP A 14 4.03 8.07 -19.36
N SER A 15 3.92 9.38 -19.57
CA SER A 15 3.56 9.94 -20.88
C SER A 15 4.57 9.55 -21.97
N ILE A 16 5.88 9.67 -21.69
CA ILE A 16 6.93 9.29 -22.63
C ILE A 16 6.92 7.77 -22.93
N LEU A 17 6.66 6.93 -21.91
CA LEU A 17 6.59 5.49 -22.08
C LEU A 17 5.37 5.06 -22.88
N CYS A 18 4.23 5.75 -22.72
CA CYS A 18 3.01 5.48 -23.49
C CYS A 18 3.16 5.68 -25.00
N ASP A 19 4.06 6.57 -25.43
CA ASP A 19 4.32 6.80 -26.86
C ASP A 19 5.13 5.68 -27.53
N SER A 20 5.62 4.72 -26.78
CA SER A 20 6.51 3.64 -27.24
C SER A 20 6.09 2.24 -26.75
N LEU A 21 4.80 2.01 -26.61
CA LEU A 21 4.23 0.77 -26.06
C LEU A 21 4.62 -0.50 -26.85
N ASP A 22 4.92 -0.38 -28.15
CA ASP A 22 5.33 -1.51 -28.99
C ASP A 22 6.78 -1.97 -28.74
N ASN A 23 7.55 -1.22 -27.94
CA ASN A 23 8.93 -1.58 -27.62
C ASN A 23 8.98 -2.53 -26.41
N PRO A 24 9.54 -3.76 -26.56
CA PRO A 24 9.62 -4.74 -25.46
C PRO A 24 10.39 -4.25 -24.23
N GLU A 25 11.40 -3.41 -24.38
CA GLU A 25 12.14 -2.84 -23.25
C GLU A 25 11.27 -1.81 -22.49
N VAL A 26 10.45 -1.04 -23.20
CA VAL A 26 9.49 -0.12 -22.59
C VAL A 26 8.43 -0.90 -21.80
N GLN A 27 7.92 -1.99 -22.33
CA GLN A 27 6.99 -2.88 -21.62
C GLN A 27 7.57 -3.42 -20.31
N LYS A 28 8.83 -3.82 -20.29
CA LYS A 28 9.53 -4.25 -19.07
C LYS A 28 9.60 -3.13 -18.03
N ILE A 29 9.88 -1.91 -18.47
CA ILE A 29 9.92 -0.74 -17.57
C ILE A 29 8.54 -0.45 -16.99
N ILE A 30 7.49 -0.47 -17.83
CA ILE A 30 6.10 -0.25 -17.37
C ILE A 30 5.72 -1.30 -16.33
N ASN A 31 5.89 -2.58 -16.62
CA ASN A 31 5.58 -3.67 -15.70
C ASN A 31 6.36 -3.56 -14.39
N SER A 32 7.62 -3.17 -14.43
CA SER A 32 8.44 -2.93 -13.24
C SER A 32 7.90 -1.77 -12.40
N ARG A 33 7.42 -0.71 -13.03
CA ARG A 33 6.83 0.46 -12.33
C ARG A 33 5.47 0.14 -11.72
N GLU A 34 4.66 -0.68 -12.36
CA GLU A 34 3.40 -1.17 -11.79
C GLU A 34 3.65 -2.01 -10.55
N THR A 35 4.62 -2.93 -10.60
CA THR A 35 4.99 -3.78 -9.47
C THR A 35 5.55 -2.99 -8.28
N ALA A 36 6.29 -1.91 -8.56
CA ALA A 36 6.94 -1.05 -7.56
C ALA A 36 6.35 0.37 -7.56
N SER A 37 5.03 0.48 -7.65
CA SER A 37 4.33 1.77 -7.72
C SER A 37 4.72 2.71 -6.58
N SER A 38 5.27 3.89 -6.92
CA SER A 38 5.65 4.91 -5.94
C SER A 38 4.46 5.44 -5.14
N ARG A 39 3.27 5.48 -5.76
CA ARG A 39 2.01 5.86 -5.10
C ARG A 39 1.68 4.90 -3.97
N VAL A 40 1.71 3.61 -4.27
CA VAL A 40 1.44 2.54 -3.28
C VAL A 40 2.50 2.55 -2.19
N GLN A 41 3.78 2.72 -2.53
CA GLN A 41 4.86 2.80 -1.54
C GLN A 41 4.69 4.00 -0.59
N SER A 42 4.33 5.17 -1.12
CA SER A 42 4.07 6.37 -0.30
C SER A 42 2.89 6.16 0.64
N ALA A 43 1.80 5.58 0.16
CA ALA A 43 0.65 5.26 0.98
C ALA A 43 0.96 4.17 2.02
N ALA A 44 1.75 3.16 1.66
CA ALA A 44 2.21 2.12 2.58
C ALA A 44 3.04 2.73 3.74
N ALA A 45 3.93 3.66 3.44
CA ALA A 45 4.68 4.38 4.46
C ALA A 45 3.77 5.19 5.39
N ALA A 46 2.77 5.88 4.83
CA ALA A 46 1.79 6.63 5.61
C ALA A 46 0.93 5.71 6.49
N ILE A 47 0.49 4.55 5.98
CA ILE A 47 -0.24 3.56 6.76
C ILE A 47 0.62 3.06 7.93
N ALA A 48 1.89 2.72 7.69
CA ALA A 48 2.78 2.24 8.74
C ALA A 48 2.92 3.27 9.88
N GLN A 49 3.08 4.55 9.55
CA GLN A 49 3.11 5.63 10.54
C GLN A 49 1.79 5.79 11.27
N MET A 50 0.65 5.68 10.57
CA MET A 50 -0.67 5.72 11.18
C MET A 50 -0.87 4.58 12.18
N LEU A 51 -0.45 3.36 11.88
CA LEU A 51 -0.55 2.22 12.80
C LEU A 51 0.26 2.47 14.08
N LEU A 52 1.46 3.04 13.98
CA LEU A 52 2.27 3.42 15.14
C LEU A 52 1.59 4.52 15.99
N ALA A 53 1.03 5.53 15.34
CA ALA A 53 0.29 6.59 16.04
C ALA A 53 -0.96 6.03 16.75
N LEU A 54 -1.71 5.15 16.10
CA LEU A 54 -2.87 4.50 16.72
C LEU A 54 -2.48 3.68 17.95
N HIS A 55 -1.35 2.97 17.89
CA HIS A 55 -0.81 2.24 19.02
C HIS A 55 -0.46 3.18 20.20
N GLU A 56 0.16 4.32 19.93
CA GLU A 56 0.47 5.33 20.96
C GLU A 56 -0.79 5.87 21.65
N PHE A 57 -1.91 5.97 20.93
CA PHE A 57 -3.21 6.32 21.48
C PHE A 57 -3.95 5.17 22.18
N GLY A 58 -3.32 4.00 22.33
CA GLY A 58 -3.93 2.82 22.96
C GLY A 58 -4.98 2.12 22.09
N LEU A 59 -4.94 2.35 20.78
CA LEU A 59 -5.85 1.71 19.83
C LEU A 59 -5.15 0.52 19.14
N GLY A 60 -5.88 -0.58 18.99
CA GLY A 60 -5.54 -1.68 18.12
C GLY A 60 -5.91 -1.37 16.67
N SER A 61 -5.08 -1.79 15.74
CA SER A 61 -5.34 -1.63 14.30
C SER A 61 -4.69 -2.73 13.49
N VAL A 62 -5.24 -3.00 12.30
CA VAL A 62 -4.72 -4.01 11.38
C VAL A 62 -4.67 -3.44 9.96
N TRP A 63 -3.56 -3.64 9.29
CA TRP A 63 -3.46 -3.33 7.86
C TRP A 63 -3.95 -4.52 7.04
N MET A 64 -5.10 -4.38 6.41
CA MET A 64 -5.72 -5.41 5.57
C MET A 64 -5.55 -5.07 4.09
N THR A 65 -4.84 -5.95 3.37
CA THR A 65 -4.69 -5.89 1.90
C THR A 65 -5.61 -6.88 1.18
N GLY A 66 -6.12 -7.91 1.87
CA GLY A 66 -7.05 -8.88 1.32
C GLY A 66 -8.27 -8.28 0.62
N PRO A 67 -8.89 -7.22 1.16
CA PRO A 67 -10.01 -6.52 0.52
C PRO A 67 -9.72 -5.95 -0.87
N VAL A 68 -8.45 -5.76 -1.24
CA VAL A 68 -8.07 -5.29 -2.60
C VAL A 68 -8.51 -6.28 -3.69
N GLN A 69 -8.75 -7.54 -3.35
CA GLN A 69 -9.30 -8.53 -4.29
C GLN A 69 -10.73 -8.20 -4.75
N ALA A 70 -11.47 -7.42 -3.96
CA ALA A 70 -12.81 -6.92 -4.29
C ALA A 70 -12.79 -5.39 -4.48
N LYS A 71 -11.72 -4.86 -5.09
CA LYS A 71 -11.45 -3.43 -5.23
C LYS A 71 -12.64 -2.68 -5.83
N GLU A 72 -13.11 -3.10 -6.99
CA GLU A 72 -14.17 -2.42 -7.74
C GLU A 72 -15.48 -2.31 -6.94
N GLU A 73 -15.86 -3.39 -6.24
CA GLU A 73 -17.06 -3.41 -5.40
C GLU A 73 -16.90 -2.50 -4.18
N ILE A 74 -15.73 -2.49 -3.57
CA ILE A 74 -15.43 -1.64 -2.41
C ILE A 74 -15.41 -0.18 -2.82
N GLU A 75 -14.76 0.17 -3.93
CA GLU A 75 -14.71 1.54 -4.47
C GLU A 75 -16.12 2.05 -4.77
N LYS A 76 -16.96 1.22 -5.35
CA LYS A 76 -18.37 1.55 -5.61
C LYS A 76 -19.17 1.78 -4.33
N ILE A 77 -19.00 0.92 -3.31
CA ILE A 77 -19.70 1.05 -2.01
C ILE A 77 -19.26 2.32 -1.27
N LEU A 78 -17.96 2.63 -1.33
CA LEU A 78 -17.38 3.78 -0.63
C LEU A 78 -17.51 5.10 -1.41
N GLY A 79 -17.91 5.04 -2.68
CA GLY A 79 -17.95 6.21 -3.55
C GLY A 79 -16.58 6.79 -3.82
N VAL A 80 -15.57 5.92 -4.00
CA VAL A 80 -14.19 6.36 -4.32
C VAL A 80 -14.20 7.06 -5.67
N PRO A 81 -13.60 8.26 -5.78
CA PRO A 81 -13.50 8.97 -7.06
C PRO A 81 -12.73 8.18 -8.12
N GLU A 82 -13.08 8.37 -9.40
CA GLU A 82 -12.44 7.65 -10.53
C GLU A 82 -10.93 7.93 -10.67
N ASP A 83 -10.45 9.05 -10.12
CA ASP A 83 -9.04 9.42 -10.07
C ASP A 83 -8.29 8.87 -8.87
N GLN A 84 -8.90 7.96 -8.11
CA GLN A 84 -8.30 7.30 -6.95
C GLN A 84 -8.42 5.79 -7.02
N ASP A 85 -7.42 5.12 -6.47
CA ASP A 85 -7.37 3.67 -6.29
C ASP A 85 -7.47 3.31 -4.81
N PHE A 86 -8.37 2.40 -4.47
CA PHE A 86 -8.41 1.78 -3.15
C PHE A 86 -7.25 0.80 -2.97
N ILE A 87 -6.53 0.89 -1.85
CA ILE A 87 -5.34 0.07 -1.59
C ILE A 87 -5.36 -0.71 -0.28
N ALA A 88 -6.10 -0.28 0.72
CA ALA A 88 -6.17 -0.97 2.00
C ALA A 88 -7.39 -0.60 2.83
N LEU A 89 -7.82 -1.53 3.69
CA LEU A 89 -8.71 -1.25 4.81
C LEU A 89 -7.94 -1.35 6.13
N ILE A 90 -8.21 -0.42 7.03
CA ILE A 90 -7.61 -0.37 8.36
C ILE A 90 -8.75 -0.38 9.40
N PRO A 91 -9.19 -1.55 9.89
CA PRO A 91 -10.00 -1.61 11.09
C PRO A 91 -9.18 -1.10 12.27
N LEU A 92 -9.82 -0.34 13.11
CA LEU A 92 -9.22 0.21 14.32
C LEU A 92 -10.25 0.24 15.46
N GLY A 93 -9.79 0.14 16.68
CA GLY A 93 -10.63 0.15 17.87
C GLY A 93 -9.86 -0.20 19.13
N TYR A 94 -10.54 -0.22 20.26
CA TYR A 94 -9.94 -0.73 21.50
C TYR A 94 -9.79 -2.25 21.41
N SER A 95 -8.63 -2.76 21.86
CA SER A 95 -8.36 -4.19 21.86
C SER A 95 -9.29 -4.89 22.87
N ALA A 96 -9.93 -5.97 22.43
CA ALA A 96 -10.71 -6.84 23.29
C ALA A 96 -9.87 -7.94 23.98
N GLU A 97 -8.64 -8.13 23.49
CA GLU A 97 -7.70 -9.12 24.04
C GLU A 97 -6.26 -8.59 23.92
N GLU A 98 -5.36 -9.12 24.70
CA GLU A 98 -3.94 -8.81 24.56
C GLU A 98 -3.37 -9.48 23.32
N PRO A 99 -2.66 -8.72 22.45
CA PRO A 99 -2.08 -9.28 21.25
C PRO A 99 -0.97 -10.28 21.61
N LYS A 100 -0.95 -11.41 20.91
CA LYS A 100 0.15 -12.38 21.04
C LYS A 100 1.38 -11.85 20.33
N ILE A 101 2.53 -11.98 20.99
CA ILE A 101 3.82 -11.66 20.38
C ILE A 101 4.07 -12.65 19.24
N SER A 102 4.26 -12.15 18.03
CA SER A 102 4.67 -12.98 16.90
C SER A 102 6.19 -13.20 16.90
N ASN A 103 6.59 -14.41 16.50
CA ASN A 103 8.01 -14.71 16.33
C ASN A 103 8.53 -14.01 15.05
N HIS A 104 9.48 -13.13 15.23
CA HIS A 104 10.21 -12.49 14.13
C HIS A 104 11.64 -13.04 14.08
N LYS A 105 12.25 -12.98 12.90
CA LYS A 105 13.68 -13.24 12.75
C LYS A 105 14.48 -12.18 13.51
N SER A 106 15.67 -12.55 13.95
CA SER A 106 16.57 -11.59 14.59
C SER A 106 17.05 -10.52 13.59
N ILE A 107 17.51 -9.38 14.11
CA ILE A 107 18.03 -8.30 13.26
C ILE A 107 19.23 -8.78 12.45
N GLU A 108 20.08 -9.62 13.04
CA GLU A 108 21.28 -10.18 12.42
C GLU A 108 20.94 -11.10 11.21
N GLU A 109 19.78 -11.77 11.26
CA GLU A 109 19.29 -12.58 10.15
C GLU A 109 18.68 -11.77 9.01
N LEU A 110 18.27 -10.52 9.28
CA LEU A 110 17.57 -9.67 8.34
C LEU A 110 18.47 -8.63 7.67
N ILE A 111 19.59 -8.24 8.32
CA ILE A 111 20.46 -7.15 7.85
C ILE A 111 21.78 -7.72 7.34
N THR A 112 22.14 -7.32 6.12
CA THR A 112 23.47 -7.56 5.54
C THR A 112 24.20 -6.23 5.41
N PHE A 113 25.36 -6.11 6.06
CA PHE A 113 26.22 -4.94 5.89
C PHE A 113 27.18 -5.18 4.71
N LEU A 114 27.08 -4.36 3.69
CA LEU A 114 28.06 -4.31 2.59
C LEU A 114 29.22 -3.43 3.00
N ARG A 115 30.44 -3.97 2.94
CA ARG A 115 31.69 -3.24 3.21
C ARG A 115 32.39 -2.87 1.90
#